data_3a045fb1545adf6d4a6894000d5cda56
#
_entry.id   3a045fb1545adf6d4a6894000d5cda56
#
_cell.length_a   1.000
_cell.length_b   1.000
_cell.length_c   1.000
_cell.angle_alpha   90.00
_cell.angle_beta   90.00
_cell.angle_gamma   90.00
#
_symmetry.space_group_name_H-M   'P 1'
#
loop_
_entity.id
_entity.type
_entity.pdbx_description
1 polymer ?
#
loop_
_entity_poly.entity_id
_entity_poly.type
_entity_poly.pdbx_seq_one_letter_code
_entity_poly.pdbx_strand_id
1 'polypeptide(L)'
;MENKRIILNQIRTPDGTILKSMTRHDYVEYTDKNGKDYMVDGGNEYLRRIVHEEAPYEELTIYEDSPFEVIRENYCRGGRGKDGTQPLTWVPLSQMNDNWLAACITYNNDRGMSESFANKMYAKEIEYRKVNSISIPE
;
A
#
# COMPACT_ATOMS: atom_id res chain seq x y z
N MET A 1 -7.44 12.56 19.88
CA MET A 1 -7.63 11.69 18.69
C MET A 1 -6.31 11.20 18.21
N GLU A 2 -6.17 9.90 18.10
CA GLU A 2 -4.96 9.31 17.55
C GLU A 2 -5.01 9.36 16.03
N ASN A 3 -3.91 9.82 15.43
CA ASN A 3 -3.76 9.80 13.99
C ASN A 3 -3.21 8.45 13.57
N LYS A 4 -4.06 7.62 13.00
CA LYS A 4 -3.64 6.32 12.50
C LYS A 4 -2.85 6.49 11.21
N ARG A 5 -1.75 5.74 11.08
CA ARG A 5 -0.97 5.72 9.86
C ARG A 5 -1.74 4.99 8.77
N ILE A 6 -1.80 5.60 7.59
CA ILE A 6 -2.48 5.02 6.43
C ILE A 6 -1.56 4.00 5.77
N ILE A 7 -2.10 2.82 5.49
CA ILE A 7 -1.40 1.79 4.72
C ILE A 7 -1.74 1.92 3.24
N LEU A 8 -3.04 2.09 2.94
CA LEU A 8 -3.50 2.24 1.56
C LEU A 8 -4.80 3.04 1.54
N ASN A 9 -4.82 4.13 0.77
CA ASN A 9 -6.01 4.95 0.57
C ASN A 9 -6.81 4.36 -0.58
N GLN A 10 -7.99 3.81 -0.29
CA GLN A 10 -8.84 3.23 -1.33
C GLN A 10 -10.33 3.33 -0.98
N ILE A 11 -11.12 3.39 -2.03
CA ILE A 11 -12.58 3.37 -1.93
C ILE A 11 -13.15 2.45 -3.01
N ARG A 12 -14.41 2.04 -2.82
CA ARG A 12 -15.19 1.41 -3.89
C ARG A 12 -16.34 2.35 -4.24
N THR A 13 -16.43 2.72 -5.50
CA THR A 13 -17.53 3.56 -5.99
C THR A 13 -18.83 2.77 -6.05
N PRO A 14 -20.01 3.45 -6.14
CA PRO A 14 -21.30 2.74 -6.19
C PRO A 14 -21.42 1.76 -7.35
N ASP A 15 -20.67 1.95 -8.46
CA ASP A 15 -20.72 1.01 -9.58
C ASP A 15 -19.76 -0.19 -9.40
N GLY A 16 -19.09 -0.28 -8.24
CA GLY A 16 -18.22 -1.40 -7.91
C GLY A 16 -16.75 -1.22 -8.25
N THR A 17 -16.36 -0.06 -8.79
CA THR A 17 -14.97 0.20 -9.18
C THR A 17 -14.12 0.56 -7.96
N ILE A 18 -12.96 -0.04 -7.83
CA ILE A 18 -12.03 0.24 -6.74
C ILE A 18 -11.00 1.26 -7.20
N LEU A 19 -10.85 2.35 -6.45
CA LEU A 19 -9.83 3.37 -6.68
C LEU A 19 -8.79 3.27 -5.57
N LYS A 20 -7.51 3.16 -5.96
CA LYS A 20 -6.38 3.07 -5.03
C LYS A 20 -5.38 4.17 -5.31
N SER A 21 -5.01 4.93 -4.30
CA SER A 21 -3.91 5.88 -4.37
C SER A 21 -2.69 5.24 -3.72
N MET A 22 -1.65 4.98 -4.49
CA MET A 22 -0.51 4.16 -4.07
C MET A 22 0.62 4.95 -3.44
N THR A 23 0.79 6.22 -3.84
CA THR A 23 1.85 7.08 -3.33
C THR A 23 1.30 8.44 -2.95
N ARG A 24 2.11 9.26 -2.27
CA ARG A 24 1.72 10.60 -1.82
C ARG A 24 1.09 11.47 -2.92
N HIS A 25 1.59 11.37 -4.15
CA HIS A 25 1.13 12.20 -5.27
C HIS A 25 0.35 11.41 -6.31
N ASP A 26 -0.11 10.24 -5.97
CA ASP A 26 -0.88 9.40 -6.89
C ASP A 26 -2.33 9.88 -6.91
N TYR A 27 -2.63 10.72 -7.88
CA TYR A 27 -3.96 11.29 -8.09
C TYR A 27 -4.74 10.36 -9.03
N VAL A 28 -5.75 9.69 -8.49
CA VAL A 28 -6.57 8.75 -9.24
C VAL A 28 -8.00 9.27 -9.31
N GLU A 29 -8.49 9.53 -10.51
CA GLU A 29 -9.86 9.99 -10.71
C GLU A 29 -10.63 9.03 -11.60
N TYR A 30 -11.94 9.03 -11.43
CA TYR A 30 -12.82 8.12 -12.15
C TYR A 30 -14.23 8.70 -12.19
N THR A 31 -14.84 8.66 -13.37
CA THR A 31 -16.25 9.00 -13.52
C THR A 31 -17.03 7.69 -13.58
N ASP A 32 -17.97 7.48 -12.66
CA ASP A 32 -18.70 6.24 -12.59
C ASP A 32 -19.79 6.16 -13.68
N LYS A 33 -20.43 5.02 -13.78
CA LYS A 33 -21.46 4.80 -14.80
C LYS A 33 -22.69 5.71 -14.65
N ASN A 34 -22.83 6.36 -13.46
CA ASN A 34 -23.90 7.29 -13.18
C ASN A 34 -23.50 8.75 -13.48
N GLY A 35 -22.31 8.96 -14.02
CA GLY A 35 -21.80 10.28 -14.37
C GLY A 35 -21.23 11.08 -13.20
N LYS A 36 -21.01 10.46 -12.04
CA LYS A 36 -20.42 11.13 -10.89
C LYS A 36 -18.92 10.95 -10.85
N ASP A 37 -18.20 12.02 -10.51
CA ASP A 37 -16.76 12.04 -10.46
C ASP A 37 -16.26 11.66 -9.06
N TYR A 38 -15.30 10.75 -9.01
CA TYR A 38 -14.62 10.33 -7.77
C TYR A 38 -13.13 10.53 -7.91
N MET A 39 -12.47 10.75 -6.79
CA MET A 39 -11.01 10.92 -6.78
C MET A 39 -10.45 10.45 -5.45
N VAL A 40 -9.28 9.80 -5.49
CA VAL A 40 -8.45 9.54 -4.31
C VAL A 40 -7.03 10.01 -4.58
N ASP A 41 -6.40 10.57 -3.55
CA ASP A 41 -5.06 11.13 -3.65
C ASP A 41 -4.41 11.07 -2.26
N GLY A 42 -3.09 11.08 -2.22
CA GLY A 42 -2.32 11.10 -0.98
C GLY A 42 -1.68 9.77 -0.61
N GLY A 43 -2.05 8.69 -1.26
CA GLY A 43 -1.44 7.37 -1.06
C GLY A 43 -1.49 6.91 0.39
N ASN A 44 -0.31 6.65 0.96
CA ASN A 44 -0.17 6.23 2.35
C ASN A 44 0.18 7.38 3.29
N GLU A 45 0.04 8.63 2.86
CA GLU A 45 0.42 9.79 3.68
C GLU A 45 -0.74 10.66 4.12
N TYR A 46 -1.74 10.87 3.24
CA TYR A 46 -2.93 11.65 3.60
C TYR A 46 -4.14 11.18 2.78
N LEU A 47 -5.33 11.51 3.30
CA LEU A 47 -6.58 11.18 2.61
C LEU A 47 -7.13 12.42 1.95
N ARG A 48 -7.01 12.50 0.64
CA ARG A 48 -7.66 13.52 -0.15
C ARG A 48 -8.56 12.81 -1.15
N ARG A 49 -9.83 13.19 -1.17
CA ARG A 49 -10.79 12.49 -2.02
C ARG A 49 -11.98 13.37 -2.40
N ILE A 50 -12.58 13.04 -3.51
CA ILE A 50 -13.87 13.57 -3.92
C ILE A 50 -14.85 12.40 -3.90
N VAL A 51 -15.86 12.52 -3.06
CA VAL A 51 -16.94 11.54 -2.89
C VAL A 51 -18.27 12.30 -2.77
N HIS A 52 -19.37 11.59 -2.81
CA HIS A 52 -20.71 12.20 -2.80
C HIS A 52 -21.56 11.58 -1.72
N GLU A 53 -22.15 12.42 -0.86
CA GLU A 53 -22.99 11.95 0.24
C GLU A 53 -24.27 11.28 -0.26
N GLU A 54 -24.82 11.75 -1.36
CA GLU A 54 -26.06 11.21 -1.96
C GLU A 54 -25.82 9.90 -2.71
N ALA A 55 -24.58 9.53 -2.93
CA ALA A 55 -24.22 8.29 -3.63
C ALA A 55 -23.27 7.50 -2.72
N PRO A 56 -23.79 6.53 -1.95
CA PRO A 56 -22.96 5.81 -0.98
C PRO A 56 -21.78 5.09 -1.65
N TYR A 57 -20.59 5.42 -1.20
CA TYR A 57 -19.37 4.71 -1.58
C TYR A 57 -18.94 3.83 -0.41
N GLU A 58 -18.06 2.87 -0.67
CA GLU A 58 -17.55 2.01 0.38
C GLU A 58 -16.13 2.44 0.75
N GLU A 59 -15.90 2.68 2.04
CA GLU A 59 -14.59 3.03 2.56
C GLU A 59 -13.73 1.78 2.68
N LEU A 60 -12.64 1.70 1.94
CA LEU A 60 -11.74 0.54 1.93
C LEU A 60 -10.32 0.88 2.38
N THR A 61 -10.10 2.10 2.88
CA THR A 61 -8.78 2.50 3.35
C THR A 61 -8.30 1.59 4.48
N ILE A 62 -7.04 1.16 4.39
CA ILE A 62 -6.40 0.28 5.35
C ILE A 62 -5.44 1.10 6.20
N TYR A 63 -5.51 0.93 7.51
CA TYR A 63 -4.68 1.64 8.48
C TYR A 63 -3.75 0.67 9.21
N GLU A 64 -2.78 1.23 9.95
CA GLU A 64 -1.76 0.44 10.65
C GLU A 64 -2.32 -0.46 11.76
N ASP A 65 -3.53 -0.21 12.23
CA ASP A 65 -4.18 -1.01 13.27
C ASP A 65 -4.98 -2.20 12.70
N SER A 66 -4.98 -2.38 11.38
CA SER A 66 -5.57 -3.56 10.77
C SER A 66 -4.73 -4.80 11.08
N PRO A 67 -5.31 -6.02 11.06
CA PRO A 67 -4.51 -7.23 11.22
C PRO A 67 -3.37 -7.29 10.20
N PHE A 68 -2.22 -7.81 10.62
CA PHE A 68 -1.06 -7.85 9.72
C PHE A 68 -1.32 -8.70 8.48
N GLU A 69 -2.17 -9.71 8.56
CA GLU A 69 -2.60 -10.51 7.40
C GLU A 69 -3.20 -9.64 6.31
N VAL A 70 -3.91 -8.56 6.69
CA VAL A 70 -4.49 -7.60 5.76
C VAL A 70 -3.43 -6.61 5.28
N ILE A 71 -2.61 -6.10 6.19
CA ILE A 71 -1.57 -5.13 5.87
C ILE A 71 -0.59 -5.69 4.83
N ARG A 72 -0.13 -6.93 5.03
CA ARG A 72 0.86 -7.54 4.15
C ARG A 72 0.37 -7.74 2.70
N GLU A 73 -0.93 -7.81 2.50
CA GLU A 73 -1.53 -7.91 1.16
C GLU A 73 -1.75 -6.55 0.50
N ASN A 74 -1.61 -5.46 1.25
CA ASN A 74 -1.99 -4.12 0.79
C ASN A 74 -0.89 -3.06 0.90
N TYR A 75 0.11 -3.27 1.75
CA TYR A 75 1.25 -2.37 1.82
C TYR A 75 2.25 -2.78 0.74
N CYS A 76 2.42 -1.89 -0.25
CA CYS A 76 3.16 -2.21 -1.46
C CYS A 76 4.46 -1.42 -1.58
N ARG A 77 5.44 -2.02 -2.25
CA ARG A 77 6.66 -1.34 -2.68
C ARG A 77 6.67 -1.28 -4.20
N GLY A 78 7.04 -0.13 -4.75
CA GLY A 78 7.22 0.03 -6.17
C GLY A 78 8.48 -0.69 -6.65
N GLY A 79 8.41 -1.34 -7.80
CA GLY A 79 9.55 -2.03 -8.37
C GLY A 79 9.53 -2.00 -9.89
N ARG A 80 10.72 -2.05 -10.47
CA ARG A 80 10.92 -2.04 -11.93
C ARG A 80 11.69 -3.28 -12.40
N GLY A 81 11.54 -4.38 -11.67
CA GLY A 81 12.22 -5.63 -11.99
C GLY A 81 13.67 -5.63 -11.51
N LYS A 82 14.33 -6.78 -11.69
CA LYS A 82 15.70 -7.00 -11.20
C LYS A 82 16.70 -5.98 -11.75
N ASP A 83 16.58 -5.62 -13.03
CA ASP A 83 17.50 -4.68 -13.69
C ASP A 83 17.01 -3.22 -13.67
N GLY A 84 15.86 -2.96 -13.06
CA GLY A 84 15.30 -1.62 -13.00
C GLY A 84 14.75 -1.08 -14.32
N THR A 85 14.56 -1.93 -15.31
CA THR A 85 14.16 -1.54 -16.67
C THR A 85 12.71 -1.83 -17.02
N GLN A 86 12.00 -2.57 -16.17
CA GLN A 86 10.60 -2.92 -16.40
C GLN A 86 9.67 -1.76 -16.00
N PRO A 87 8.43 -1.74 -16.50
CA PRO A 87 7.46 -0.76 -16.03
C PRO A 87 7.27 -0.84 -14.51
N LEU A 88 6.98 0.29 -13.89
CA LEU A 88 6.73 0.34 -12.46
C LEU A 88 5.53 -0.52 -12.10
N THR A 89 5.72 -1.42 -11.14
CA THR A 89 4.64 -2.23 -10.56
C THR A 89 4.64 -2.06 -9.05
N TRP A 90 3.47 -2.26 -8.44
CA TRP A 90 3.31 -2.19 -6.99
C TRP A 90 3.16 -3.60 -6.45
N VAL A 91 4.12 -4.00 -5.62
CA VAL A 91 4.22 -5.37 -5.11
C VAL A 91 3.92 -5.36 -3.61
N PRO A 92 2.87 -6.07 -3.16
CA PRO A 92 2.59 -6.16 -1.73
C PRO A 92 3.66 -6.93 -0.99
N LEU A 93 3.82 -6.67 0.30
CA LEU A 93 4.81 -7.34 1.15
C LEU A 93 4.74 -8.86 0.97
N SER A 94 3.54 -9.42 0.91
CA SER A 94 3.32 -10.86 0.81
C SER A 94 3.92 -11.49 -0.43
N GLN A 95 4.15 -10.71 -1.48
CA GLN A 95 4.69 -11.19 -2.75
C GLN A 95 6.15 -10.82 -2.99
N MET A 96 6.76 -10.04 -2.09
CA MET A 96 8.18 -9.73 -2.20
C MET A 96 9.00 -10.99 -1.87
N ASN A 97 10.06 -11.28 -2.65
CA ASN A 97 10.92 -12.40 -2.29
C ASN A 97 11.79 -12.07 -1.07
N ASP A 98 12.31 -13.10 -0.42
CA ASP A 98 13.08 -12.94 0.83
C ASP A 98 14.30 -12.05 0.65
N ASN A 99 15.00 -12.18 -0.46
CA ASN A 99 16.20 -11.39 -0.75
C ASN A 99 15.85 -9.91 -0.94
N TRP A 100 14.75 -9.63 -1.59
CA TRP A 100 14.30 -8.25 -1.80
C TRP A 100 13.95 -7.57 -0.46
N LEU A 101 13.23 -8.27 0.41
CA LEU A 101 12.92 -7.74 1.75
C LEU A 101 14.21 -7.39 2.52
N ALA A 102 15.16 -8.31 2.53
CA ALA A 102 16.43 -8.10 3.23
C ALA A 102 17.21 -6.93 2.61
N ALA A 103 17.22 -6.82 1.29
CA ALA A 103 17.90 -5.72 0.58
C ALA A 103 17.27 -4.36 0.91
N CYS A 104 15.93 -4.29 1.02
CA CYS A 104 15.24 -3.06 1.40
C CYS A 104 15.65 -2.58 2.78
N ILE A 105 15.77 -3.50 3.73
CA ILE A 105 16.17 -3.18 5.10
C ILE A 105 17.62 -2.66 5.12
N THR A 106 18.51 -3.36 4.43
CA THR A 106 19.92 -2.95 4.33
C THR A 106 20.04 -1.55 3.71
N TYR A 107 19.31 -1.32 2.61
CA TYR A 107 19.30 -0.02 1.93
C TYR A 107 18.86 1.10 2.89
N ASN A 108 17.80 0.87 3.65
CA ASN A 108 17.31 1.87 4.60
C ASN A 108 18.28 2.09 5.76
N ASN A 109 18.88 1.02 6.29
CA ASN A 109 19.86 1.12 7.37
C ASN A 109 21.07 1.94 6.94
N ASP A 110 21.58 1.70 5.74
CA ASP A 110 22.75 2.40 5.20
C ASP A 110 22.49 3.90 5.01
N ARG A 111 21.24 4.32 4.93
CA ARG A 111 20.83 5.71 4.74
C ARG A 111 20.30 6.38 6.00
N GLY A 112 20.50 5.75 7.15
CA GLY A 112 20.04 6.31 8.42
C GLY A 112 18.53 6.24 8.62
N MET A 113 17.86 5.34 7.90
CA MET A 113 16.41 5.18 7.97
C MET A 113 15.98 3.86 8.61
N SER A 114 16.80 3.36 9.55
CA SER A 114 16.51 2.09 10.23
C SER A 114 15.20 2.12 11.02
N GLU A 115 14.77 3.29 11.46
CA GLU A 115 13.53 3.47 12.25
C GLU A 115 12.34 3.90 11.37
N SER A 116 12.47 3.86 10.06
CA SER A 116 11.38 4.26 9.17
C SER A 116 10.20 3.29 9.29
N PHE A 117 9.01 3.79 8.96
CA PHE A 117 7.80 2.97 8.94
C PHE A 117 7.95 1.80 7.97
N ALA A 118 8.49 2.06 6.78
CA ALA A 118 8.71 1.01 5.79
C ALA A 118 9.58 -0.12 6.34
N ASN A 119 10.67 0.23 7.05
CA ASN A 119 11.55 -0.77 7.65
C ASN A 119 10.83 -1.61 8.69
N LYS A 120 9.95 -0.99 9.48
CA LYS A 120 9.12 -1.71 10.45
C LYS A 120 8.20 -2.71 9.75
N MET A 121 7.64 -2.33 8.61
CA MET A 121 6.77 -3.23 7.84
C MET A 121 7.55 -4.40 7.24
N TYR A 122 8.75 -4.15 6.71
CA TYR A 122 9.61 -5.22 6.19
C TYR A 122 9.99 -6.20 7.30
N ALA A 123 10.36 -5.69 8.48
CA ALA A 123 10.71 -6.53 9.62
C ALA A 123 9.51 -7.37 10.09
N LYS A 124 8.32 -6.80 10.11
CA LYS A 124 7.09 -7.53 10.47
C LYS A 124 6.80 -8.65 9.49
N GLU A 125 7.02 -8.41 8.19
CA GLU A 125 6.80 -9.44 7.18
C GLU A 125 7.81 -10.59 7.34
N ILE A 126 9.07 -10.28 7.62
CA ILE A 126 10.08 -11.30 7.87
C ILE A 126 9.69 -12.16 9.07
N GLU A 127 9.26 -11.53 10.17
CA GLU A 127 8.82 -12.24 11.36
C GLU A 127 7.56 -13.08 11.09
N TYR A 128 6.62 -12.55 10.33
CA TYR A 128 5.41 -13.27 9.94
C TYR A 128 5.77 -14.55 9.16
N ARG A 129 6.70 -14.45 8.22
CA ARG A 129 7.16 -15.61 7.44
C ARG A 129 7.85 -16.65 8.32
N LYS A 130 8.66 -16.19 9.27
CA LYS A 130 9.34 -17.06 10.22
C LYS A 130 8.36 -17.86 11.06
N VAL A 131 7.36 -17.18 11.64
CA VAL A 131 6.34 -17.80 12.48
C VAL A 131 5.48 -18.78 11.68
N ASN A 132 5.21 -18.49 10.42
CA ASN A 132 4.31 -19.29 9.57
C ASN A 132 5.07 -20.21 8.59
N SER A 133 6.38 -20.32 8.72
CA SER A 133 7.23 -21.18 7.88
C SER A 133 7.06 -20.90 6.38
N ILE A 134 7.06 -19.61 6.02
CA ILE A 134 6.91 -19.17 4.63
C ILE A 134 8.28 -18.77 4.07
N SER A 135 8.59 -19.24 2.87
CA SER A 135 9.81 -18.87 2.13
C SER A 135 9.43 -18.51 0.71
N ILE A 136 9.89 -17.35 0.23
CA ILE A 136 9.63 -16.90 -1.14
C ILE A 136 10.99 -16.66 -1.82
N PRO A 137 11.51 -17.65 -2.53
CA PRO A 137 12.78 -17.51 -3.26
C PRO A 137 12.60 -16.68 -4.53
N GLU A 138 13.73 -16.25 -5.09
CA GLU A 138 13.72 -15.54 -6.38
C GLU A 138 13.19 -16.41 -7.52
#